data_7626876b92f74a6749a9553b6bb9c8cf
#
_entry.id   7626876b92f74a6749a9553b6bb9c8cf
#
_cell.length_a   1.000
_cell.length_b   1.000
_cell.length_c   1.000
_cell.angle_alpha   90.00
_cell.angle_beta   90.00
_cell.angle_gamma   90.00
#
_symmetry.space_group_name_H-M   'P 1'
#
loop_
_entity.id
_entity.type
_entity.pdbx_description
1 polymer ?
#
loop_
_entity_poly.entity_id
_entity_poly.type
_entity_poly.pdbx_seq_one_letter_code
_entity_poly.pdbx_strand_id
1 'polypeptide(L)'
;DIGALPELVGITEKDGEIAIGALTVHRTLQRDAIVCRALPLLAYSAAQVGGGWQVHNRGTVGGNLVAMHPLYDIAPVLLALQADVEIQAPEGVRRAALGKILAETSHGLGTSSLLTRILLKPMTPDAGWAYEKLKITAGSYGSANAAAVVSLNGNKLSTLRVVIGAVSEQPLDASEALHGLLGKPWDAAAGARVESLCRELPKTLLDDQQGDATWRRAMAGVVARRAVQAAVANAQRTNK
;
A
#
# COMPACT_ATOMS: atom_id res chain seq x y z
N ASP A 1 15.30 15.50 -17.41
CA ASP A 1 15.43 14.08 -17.03
C ASP A 1 16.12 13.97 -15.67
N ILE A 2 15.45 13.34 -14.69
CA ILE A 2 15.96 13.14 -13.33
C ILE A 2 16.65 11.77 -13.17
N GLY A 3 16.65 10.94 -14.19
CA GLY A 3 17.18 9.58 -14.14
C GLY A 3 18.70 9.50 -13.83
N ALA A 4 19.42 10.60 -13.97
CA ALA A 4 20.86 10.69 -13.68
C ALA A 4 21.21 11.17 -12.26
N LEU A 5 20.20 11.37 -11.37
CA LEU A 5 20.40 11.85 -10.00
C LEU A 5 20.64 10.67 -9.04
N PRO A 6 21.88 10.32 -8.69
CA PRO A 6 22.18 9.14 -7.88
C PRO A 6 21.65 9.27 -6.44
N GLU A 7 21.49 10.48 -5.92
CA GLU A 7 20.93 10.76 -4.59
C GLU A 7 19.44 10.38 -4.43
N LEU A 8 18.76 10.14 -5.55
CA LEU A 8 17.38 9.67 -5.58
C LEU A 8 17.27 8.14 -5.68
N VAL A 9 18.37 7.42 -5.69
CA VAL A 9 18.42 5.96 -5.81
C VAL A 9 18.91 5.35 -4.49
N GLY A 10 18.38 4.20 -4.13
CA GLY A 10 18.90 3.38 -3.04
C GLY A 10 17.98 3.34 -1.82
N ILE A 11 18.40 2.53 -0.85
CA ILE A 11 17.67 2.26 0.38
C ILE A 11 18.65 2.35 1.53
N THR A 12 18.28 3.09 2.57
CA THR A 12 19.08 3.24 3.77
C THR A 12 18.21 3.05 5.01
N GLU A 13 18.78 2.50 6.07
CA GLU A 13 18.15 2.39 7.38
C GLU A 13 19.01 3.13 8.39
N LYS A 14 18.44 4.10 9.07
CA LYS A 14 19.12 4.89 10.08
C LYS A 14 18.11 5.36 11.15
N ASP A 15 18.52 5.29 12.41
CA ASP A 15 17.74 5.78 13.57
C ASP A 15 16.30 5.23 13.62
N GLY A 16 16.10 3.96 13.19
CA GLY A 16 14.78 3.31 13.17
C GLY A 16 13.86 3.78 12.03
N GLU A 17 14.40 4.47 11.03
CA GLU A 17 13.67 4.88 9.82
C GLU A 17 14.35 4.30 8.58
N ILE A 18 13.54 3.85 7.63
CA ILE A 18 13.97 3.37 6.31
C ILE A 18 13.64 4.45 5.29
N ALA A 19 14.67 4.95 4.61
CA ALA A 19 14.51 5.91 3.53
C ALA A 19 14.76 5.21 2.18
N ILE A 20 13.78 5.31 1.28
CA ILE A 20 13.80 4.75 -0.06
C ILE A 20 13.82 5.91 -1.06
N GLY A 21 14.88 6.04 -1.84
CA GLY A 21 14.98 7.04 -2.88
C GLY A 21 13.94 6.86 -3.97
N ALA A 22 13.37 7.95 -4.46
CA ALA A 22 12.24 7.91 -5.40
C ALA A 22 12.54 7.20 -6.72
N LEU A 23 13.80 7.14 -7.15
CA LEU A 23 14.25 6.43 -8.36
C LEU A 23 14.63 4.96 -8.09
N THR A 24 14.42 4.45 -6.89
CA THR A 24 14.60 3.02 -6.60
C THR A 24 13.58 2.20 -7.38
N VAL A 25 14.06 1.24 -8.19
CA VAL A 25 13.21 0.43 -9.06
C VAL A 25 12.50 -0.68 -8.29
N HIS A 26 11.35 -1.14 -8.80
CA HIS A 26 10.57 -2.21 -8.16
C HIS A 26 11.39 -3.48 -7.93
N ARG A 27 12.31 -3.81 -8.83
CA ARG A 27 13.19 -4.98 -8.69
C ARG A 27 14.09 -4.89 -7.46
N THR A 28 14.59 -3.70 -7.13
CA THR A 28 15.37 -3.47 -5.92
C THR A 28 14.50 -3.68 -4.68
N LEU A 29 13.28 -3.12 -4.62
CA LEU A 29 12.37 -3.31 -3.49
C LEU A 29 12.07 -4.79 -3.22
N GLN A 30 11.97 -5.62 -4.26
CA GLN A 30 11.71 -7.05 -4.14
C GLN A 30 12.85 -7.85 -3.49
N ARG A 31 14.08 -7.36 -3.53
CA ARG A 31 15.29 -8.13 -3.25
C ARG A 31 16.21 -7.51 -2.21
N ASP A 32 16.03 -6.23 -1.91
CA ASP A 32 16.86 -5.53 -0.94
C ASP A 32 16.69 -6.15 0.44
N ALA A 33 17.79 -6.39 1.15
CA ALA A 33 17.80 -7.10 2.42
C ALA A 33 17.07 -6.31 3.53
N ILE A 34 17.14 -4.97 3.52
CA ILE A 34 16.44 -4.10 4.46
C ILE A 34 14.94 -4.21 4.23
N VAL A 35 14.50 -4.07 2.96
CA VAL A 35 13.07 -4.12 2.62
C VAL A 35 12.49 -5.51 2.89
N CYS A 36 13.16 -6.58 2.48
CA CYS A 36 12.70 -7.95 2.73
C CYS A 36 12.54 -8.26 4.22
N ARG A 37 13.48 -7.77 5.05
CA ARG A 37 13.46 -7.99 6.49
C ARG A 37 12.45 -7.09 7.22
N ALA A 38 12.49 -5.79 6.94
CA ALA A 38 11.81 -4.77 7.74
C ALA A 38 10.45 -4.32 7.16
N LEU A 39 10.23 -4.49 5.85
CA LEU A 39 9.04 -4.09 5.11
C LEU A 39 8.55 -5.21 4.17
N PRO A 40 8.35 -6.45 4.65
CA PRO A 40 8.06 -7.59 3.79
C PRO A 40 6.77 -7.42 2.97
N LEU A 41 5.79 -6.69 3.46
CA LEU A 41 4.59 -6.32 2.70
C LEU A 41 4.95 -5.52 1.44
N LEU A 42 5.90 -4.57 1.54
CA LEU A 42 6.35 -3.76 0.40
C LEU A 42 7.14 -4.62 -0.61
N ALA A 43 8.05 -5.48 -0.14
CA ALA A 43 8.79 -6.39 -1.01
C ALA A 43 7.85 -7.30 -1.80
N TYR A 44 6.84 -7.89 -1.12
CA TYR A 44 5.84 -8.75 -1.73
C TYR A 44 5.00 -8.01 -2.77
N SER A 45 4.48 -6.83 -2.43
CA SER A 45 3.64 -6.05 -3.34
C SER A 45 4.39 -5.55 -4.58
N ALA A 46 5.66 -5.16 -4.42
CA ALA A 46 6.51 -4.78 -5.54
C ALA A 46 6.69 -5.93 -6.56
N ALA A 47 6.65 -7.18 -6.11
CA ALA A 47 6.66 -8.36 -6.98
C ALA A 47 5.31 -8.60 -7.70
N GLN A 48 4.21 -8.01 -7.22
CA GLN A 48 2.88 -8.11 -7.83
C GLN A 48 2.61 -7.02 -8.88
N VAL A 49 3.49 -6.01 -9.01
CA VAL A 49 3.38 -4.96 -10.02
C VAL A 49 3.29 -5.59 -11.42
N GLY A 50 2.30 -5.15 -12.21
CA GLY A 50 2.11 -5.65 -13.58
C GLY A 50 3.23 -5.21 -14.54
N GLY A 51 3.22 -5.75 -15.77
CA GLY A 51 4.18 -5.39 -16.82
C GLY A 51 5.48 -6.20 -16.85
N GLY A 52 5.65 -7.14 -15.91
CA GLY A 52 6.74 -8.12 -15.92
C GLY A 52 8.14 -7.53 -15.75
N TRP A 53 9.13 -8.22 -16.31
CA TRP A 53 10.55 -7.94 -16.10
C TRP A 53 10.96 -6.51 -16.49
N GLN A 54 10.45 -5.98 -17.59
CA GLN A 54 10.77 -4.63 -18.08
C GLN A 54 10.33 -3.55 -17.08
N VAL A 55 9.08 -3.64 -16.59
CA VAL A 55 8.54 -2.69 -15.61
C VAL A 55 9.26 -2.82 -14.28
N HIS A 56 9.55 -4.03 -13.82
CA HIS A 56 10.25 -4.23 -12.56
C HIS A 56 11.67 -3.64 -12.53
N ASN A 57 12.37 -3.65 -13.68
CA ASN A 57 13.75 -3.16 -13.77
C ASN A 57 13.85 -1.66 -14.17
N ARG A 58 12.75 -1.02 -14.58
CA ARG A 58 12.75 0.40 -14.99
C ARG A 58 11.77 1.26 -14.23
N GLY A 59 10.63 0.70 -13.84
CA GLY A 59 9.63 1.40 -13.04
C GLY A 59 10.14 1.68 -11.65
N THR A 60 10.05 2.94 -11.21
CA THR A 60 10.53 3.40 -9.92
C THR A 60 9.38 3.59 -8.95
N VAL A 61 9.67 3.47 -7.65
CA VAL A 61 8.66 3.66 -6.61
C VAL A 61 8.09 5.07 -6.62
N GLY A 62 8.93 6.08 -6.80
CA GLY A 62 8.49 7.49 -6.88
C GLY A 62 7.68 7.75 -8.15
N GLY A 63 8.12 7.24 -9.30
CA GLY A 63 7.35 7.34 -10.55
C GLY A 63 5.98 6.69 -10.45
N ASN A 64 5.88 5.53 -9.77
CA ASN A 64 4.61 4.87 -9.50
C ASN A 64 3.68 5.73 -8.64
N LEU A 65 4.20 6.35 -7.58
CA LEU A 65 3.40 7.24 -6.72
C LEU A 65 2.96 8.52 -7.42
N VAL A 66 3.88 9.21 -8.11
CA VAL A 66 3.61 10.51 -8.73
C VAL A 66 2.67 10.38 -9.94
N ALA A 67 2.69 9.24 -10.63
CA ALA A 67 1.74 8.96 -11.70
C ALA A 67 0.30 8.86 -11.21
N MET A 68 0.08 8.61 -9.91
CA MET A 68 -1.23 8.54 -9.24
C MET A 68 -2.27 7.69 -10.01
N HIS A 69 -1.79 6.68 -10.74
CA HIS A 69 -2.69 5.83 -11.51
C HIS A 69 -3.49 4.91 -10.56
N PRO A 70 -4.83 4.92 -10.63
CA PRO A 70 -5.69 4.28 -9.63
C PRO A 70 -5.49 2.76 -9.52
N LEU A 71 -5.04 2.11 -10.60
CA LEU A 71 -4.85 0.64 -10.63
C LEU A 71 -3.45 0.20 -10.18
N TYR A 72 -2.60 1.12 -9.68
CA TYR A 72 -1.26 0.77 -9.23
C TYR A 72 -1.26 0.13 -7.83
N ASP A 73 -0.26 -0.71 -7.59
CA ASP A 73 -0.17 -1.59 -6.44
C ASP A 73 0.51 -0.93 -5.22
N ILE A 74 1.42 0.02 -5.45
CA ILE A 74 2.34 0.51 -4.41
C ILE A 74 1.70 1.49 -3.45
N ALA A 75 0.85 2.42 -3.94
CA ALA A 75 0.24 3.44 -3.10
C ALA A 75 -0.62 2.87 -1.95
N PRO A 76 -1.52 1.88 -2.16
CA PRO A 76 -2.27 1.26 -1.06
C PRO A 76 -1.38 0.64 0.01
N VAL A 77 -0.27 0.02 -0.41
CA VAL A 77 0.69 -0.63 0.49
C VAL A 77 1.45 0.38 1.33
N LEU A 78 1.93 1.46 0.72
CA LEU A 78 2.64 2.52 1.44
C LEU A 78 1.72 3.26 2.42
N LEU A 79 0.44 3.43 2.09
CA LEU A 79 -0.56 3.96 3.02
C LEU A 79 -0.79 3.01 4.20
N ALA A 80 -0.93 1.70 3.97
CA ALA A 80 -1.08 0.71 5.04
C ALA A 80 0.15 0.64 5.95
N LEU A 81 1.34 0.92 5.41
CA LEU A 81 2.59 1.07 6.15
C LEU A 81 2.79 2.46 6.76
N GLN A 82 1.84 3.38 6.59
CA GLN A 82 1.89 4.75 7.12
C GLN A 82 3.14 5.53 6.66
N ALA A 83 3.46 5.42 5.38
CA ALA A 83 4.62 6.09 4.79
C ALA A 83 4.49 7.61 4.89
N ASP A 84 5.61 8.26 5.21
CA ASP A 84 5.84 9.68 4.90
C ASP A 84 6.55 9.81 3.57
N VAL A 85 6.47 10.98 2.98
CA VAL A 85 7.21 11.34 1.77
C VAL A 85 7.98 12.64 1.97
N GLU A 86 9.13 12.72 1.33
CA GLU A 86 9.95 13.93 1.26
C GLU A 86 9.83 14.49 -0.15
N ILE A 87 9.49 15.78 -0.21
CA ILE A 87 9.25 16.50 -1.45
C ILE A 87 10.16 17.74 -1.47
N GLN A 88 10.97 17.85 -2.51
CA GLN A 88 11.73 19.05 -2.82
C GLN A 88 10.87 20.00 -3.65
N ALA A 89 10.70 21.23 -3.19
CA ALA A 89 10.04 22.31 -3.88
C ALA A 89 10.96 23.54 -3.93
N PRO A 90 10.63 24.59 -4.71
CA PRO A 90 11.42 25.83 -4.72
C PRO A 90 11.60 26.47 -3.34
N GLU A 91 10.61 26.33 -2.47
CA GLU A 91 10.59 26.85 -1.11
C GLU A 91 11.41 26.02 -0.12
N GLY A 92 11.90 24.86 -0.54
CA GLY A 92 12.70 23.95 0.27
C GLY A 92 12.17 22.52 0.31
N VAL A 93 12.68 21.75 1.27
CA VAL A 93 12.27 20.34 1.49
C VAL A 93 11.10 20.29 2.45
N ARG A 94 10.05 19.54 2.07
CA ARG A 94 8.87 19.27 2.90
C ARG A 94 8.74 17.77 3.15
N ARG A 95 8.53 17.39 4.42
CA ARG A 95 8.10 16.04 4.80
C ARG A 95 6.61 16.06 5.16
N ALA A 96 5.85 15.08 4.67
CA ALA A 96 4.44 14.94 4.99
C ALA A 96 4.00 13.47 4.89
N ALA A 97 2.93 13.12 5.60
CA ALA A 97 2.30 11.81 5.46
C ALA A 97 1.80 11.62 4.01
N LEU A 98 2.04 10.44 3.43
CA LEU A 98 1.62 10.13 2.06
C LEU A 98 0.11 10.34 1.87
N GLY A 99 -0.72 9.92 2.84
CA GLY A 99 -2.17 10.10 2.76
C GLY A 99 -2.60 11.57 2.64
N LYS A 100 -1.89 12.49 3.32
CA LYS A 100 -2.13 13.92 3.20
C LYS A 100 -1.80 14.43 1.79
N ILE A 101 -0.66 14.01 1.25
CA ILE A 101 -0.25 14.39 -0.11
C ILE A 101 -1.25 13.90 -1.15
N LEU A 102 -1.68 12.65 -1.07
CA LEU A 102 -2.67 12.10 -2.00
C LEU A 102 -4.03 12.83 -1.91
N ALA A 103 -4.44 13.24 -0.72
CA ALA A 103 -5.68 13.99 -0.53
C ALA A 103 -5.61 15.44 -1.05
N GLU A 104 -4.43 16.08 -0.96
CA GLU A 104 -4.21 17.46 -1.41
C GLU A 104 -4.00 17.58 -2.93
N THR A 105 -3.54 16.51 -3.57
CA THR A 105 -3.09 16.55 -4.96
C THR A 105 -3.90 15.60 -5.84
N SER A 106 -5.05 16.06 -6.34
CA SER A 106 -5.86 15.27 -7.27
C SER A 106 -5.18 15.01 -8.64
N HIS A 107 -4.14 15.79 -8.99
CA HIS A 107 -3.47 15.75 -10.31
C HIS A 107 -1.93 15.69 -10.23
N GLY A 108 -1.38 15.14 -9.14
CA GLY A 108 0.07 15.01 -8.93
C GLY A 108 0.69 16.18 -8.15
N LEU A 109 2.02 16.13 -7.97
CA LEU A 109 2.77 17.08 -7.15
C LEU A 109 2.94 18.47 -7.78
N GLY A 110 2.38 18.72 -8.96
CA GLY A 110 2.63 19.91 -9.75
C GLY A 110 3.97 19.85 -10.52
N THR A 111 4.27 20.91 -11.28
CA THR A 111 5.44 20.93 -12.17
C THR A 111 6.74 21.41 -11.52
N SER A 112 6.68 21.98 -10.32
CA SER A 112 7.81 22.58 -9.61
C SER A 112 8.28 21.78 -8.39
N SER A 113 7.65 20.63 -8.10
CA SER A 113 7.99 19.80 -6.95
C SER A 113 8.48 18.41 -7.39
N LEU A 114 9.41 17.86 -6.63
CA LEU A 114 10.02 16.55 -6.87
C LEU A 114 9.88 15.68 -5.64
N LEU A 115 9.26 14.52 -5.78
CA LEU A 115 9.33 13.47 -4.76
C LEU A 115 10.76 12.93 -4.70
N THR A 116 11.41 13.05 -3.55
CA THR A 116 12.80 12.64 -3.38
C THR A 116 12.95 11.32 -2.65
N ARG A 117 12.14 11.11 -1.60
CA ARG A 117 12.20 9.90 -0.76
C ARG A 117 10.84 9.48 -0.25
N ILE A 118 10.75 8.19 0.04
CA ILE A 118 9.68 7.58 0.82
C ILE A 118 10.31 7.13 2.14
N LEU A 119 9.69 7.50 3.24
CA LEU A 119 10.18 7.29 4.60
C LEU A 119 9.23 6.36 5.34
N LEU A 120 9.75 5.30 5.93
CA LEU A 120 8.98 4.23 6.56
C LEU A 120 9.61 3.81 7.89
N LYS A 121 8.79 3.43 8.83
CA LYS A 121 9.25 2.69 10.00
C LYS A 121 9.25 1.20 9.71
N PRO A 122 10.21 0.43 10.26
CA PRO A 122 10.14 -1.02 10.24
C PRO A 122 8.80 -1.52 10.77
N MET A 123 8.25 -2.55 10.16
CA MET A 123 7.10 -3.25 10.72
C MET A 123 7.50 -3.92 12.04
N THR A 124 6.59 -3.97 13.01
CA THR A 124 6.84 -4.71 14.25
C THR A 124 6.97 -6.21 13.94
N PRO A 125 7.89 -6.93 14.59
CA PRO A 125 8.15 -8.34 14.28
C PRO A 125 6.93 -9.25 14.42
N ASP A 126 5.99 -8.89 15.29
CA ASP A 126 4.74 -9.61 15.56
C ASP A 126 3.58 -9.21 14.63
N ALA A 127 3.77 -8.21 13.77
CA ALA A 127 2.76 -7.79 12.83
C ALA A 127 2.58 -8.80 11.69
N GLY A 128 1.37 -9.29 11.54
CA GLY A 128 0.96 -9.99 10.32
C GLY A 128 0.59 -9.00 9.23
N TRP A 129 0.81 -9.39 8.00
CA TRP A 129 0.52 -8.59 6.83
C TRP A 129 0.02 -9.44 5.68
N ALA A 130 -0.70 -8.81 4.76
CA ALA A 130 -1.07 -9.42 3.49
C ALA A 130 -1.35 -8.36 2.42
N TYR A 131 -1.18 -8.74 1.18
CA TYR A 131 -1.62 -8.01 0.00
C TYR A 131 -2.42 -8.93 -0.89
N GLU A 132 -3.69 -8.60 -1.08
CA GLU A 132 -4.62 -9.32 -1.95
C GLU A 132 -4.84 -8.52 -3.22
N LYS A 133 -4.80 -9.19 -4.38
CA LYS A 133 -4.98 -8.57 -5.69
C LYS A 133 -5.81 -9.46 -6.59
N LEU A 134 -6.95 -8.96 -7.03
CA LEU A 134 -7.73 -9.56 -8.11
C LEU A 134 -7.27 -8.98 -9.45
N LYS A 135 -7.06 -9.82 -10.43
CA LYS A 135 -6.60 -9.46 -11.77
C LYS A 135 -7.17 -10.41 -12.82
N ILE A 136 -7.37 -9.90 -14.03
CA ILE A 136 -7.91 -10.70 -15.13
C ILE A 136 -6.86 -11.68 -15.66
N THR A 137 -5.61 -11.21 -15.82
CA THR A 137 -4.49 -12.03 -16.30
C THR A 137 -3.25 -11.83 -15.43
N ALA A 138 -2.27 -12.72 -15.55
CA ALA A 138 -1.06 -12.72 -14.73
C ALA A 138 -0.27 -11.39 -14.77
N GLY A 139 -0.24 -10.69 -15.91
CA GLY A 139 0.52 -9.44 -16.09
C GLY A 139 -0.32 -8.17 -16.02
N SER A 140 -1.65 -8.26 -15.77
CA SER A 140 -2.54 -7.10 -15.78
C SER A 140 -2.43 -6.25 -14.52
N TYR A 141 -2.99 -5.04 -14.62
CA TYR A 141 -3.33 -4.24 -13.45
C TYR A 141 -4.30 -4.97 -12.52
N GLY A 142 -4.39 -4.51 -11.28
CA GLY A 142 -5.42 -4.99 -10.36
C GLY A 142 -6.79 -4.47 -10.76
N SER A 143 -7.79 -5.34 -10.69
CA SER A 143 -9.20 -4.93 -10.80
C SER A 143 -9.74 -4.48 -9.44
N ALA A 144 -9.23 -5.06 -8.36
CA ALA A 144 -9.38 -4.64 -6.97
C ALA A 144 -8.20 -5.19 -6.16
N ASN A 145 -7.70 -4.44 -5.21
CA ASN A 145 -6.65 -4.91 -4.31
C ASN A 145 -6.85 -4.39 -2.88
N ALA A 146 -6.19 -5.01 -1.91
CA ALA A 146 -6.14 -4.52 -0.54
C ALA A 146 -4.83 -4.90 0.13
N ALA A 147 -4.26 -3.95 0.88
CA ALA A 147 -3.15 -4.16 1.78
C ALA A 147 -3.68 -4.17 3.23
N ALA A 148 -3.24 -5.14 4.04
CA ALA A 148 -3.60 -5.21 5.45
C ALA A 148 -2.36 -5.39 6.33
N VAL A 149 -2.35 -4.70 7.48
CA VAL A 149 -1.38 -4.88 8.57
C VAL A 149 -2.16 -5.08 9.86
N VAL A 150 -1.87 -6.17 10.56
CA VAL A 150 -2.59 -6.60 11.77
C VAL A 150 -1.60 -6.94 12.86
N SER A 151 -1.86 -6.49 14.09
CA SER A 151 -1.21 -7.04 15.27
C SER A 151 -2.27 -7.62 16.21
N LEU A 152 -1.87 -8.63 16.98
CA LEU A 152 -2.74 -9.33 17.92
C LEU A 152 -2.23 -9.18 19.36
N ASN A 153 -3.15 -9.00 20.30
CA ASN A 153 -2.90 -9.21 21.72
C ASN A 153 -3.71 -10.46 22.17
N GLY A 154 -3.01 -11.58 22.32
CA GLY A 154 -3.64 -12.89 22.40
C GLY A 154 -4.38 -13.20 21.08
N ASN A 155 -5.70 -13.40 21.15
CA ASN A 155 -6.55 -13.61 19.96
C ASN A 155 -7.32 -12.35 19.49
N LYS A 156 -7.06 -11.18 20.12
CA LYS A 156 -7.77 -9.93 19.84
C LYS A 156 -6.95 -9.01 18.94
N LEU A 157 -7.62 -8.35 18.01
CA LEU A 157 -7.02 -7.33 17.15
C LEU A 157 -6.53 -6.14 17.99
N SER A 158 -5.23 -5.87 18.01
CA SER A 158 -4.64 -4.69 18.64
C SER A 158 -4.30 -3.60 17.63
N THR A 159 -3.98 -3.99 16.41
CA THR A 159 -3.83 -3.10 15.26
C THR A 159 -4.60 -3.69 14.07
N LEU A 160 -5.30 -2.84 13.34
CA LEU A 160 -5.98 -3.20 12.11
C LEU A 160 -5.90 -2.04 11.12
N ARG A 161 -5.00 -2.13 10.16
CA ARG A 161 -4.88 -1.18 9.05
C ARG A 161 -5.23 -1.88 7.75
N VAL A 162 -6.14 -1.29 7.00
CA VAL A 162 -6.60 -1.84 5.72
C VAL A 162 -6.74 -0.71 4.72
N VAL A 163 -6.04 -0.83 3.61
CA VAL A 163 -6.14 0.11 2.51
C VAL A 163 -6.55 -0.63 1.24
N ILE A 164 -7.61 -0.13 0.60
CA ILE A 164 -8.18 -0.71 -0.61
C ILE A 164 -7.74 0.12 -1.81
N GLY A 165 -7.27 -0.53 -2.86
CA GLY A 165 -6.87 0.10 -4.13
C GLY A 165 -7.61 -0.49 -5.32
N ALA A 166 -7.47 0.17 -6.46
CA ALA A 166 -8.04 -0.21 -7.75
C ALA A 166 -9.58 -0.27 -7.79
N VAL A 167 -10.27 0.37 -6.84
CA VAL A 167 -11.75 0.46 -6.84
C VAL A 167 -12.25 1.89 -7.02
N SER A 168 -11.44 2.89 -6.70
CA SER A 168 -11.70 4.32 -6.84
C SER A 168 -10.46 5.04 -7.37
N GLU A 169 -10.58 6.31 -7.74
CA GLU A 169 -9.45 7.09 -8.27
C GLU A 169 -8.25 7.17 -7.31
N GLN A 170 -8.52 7.16 -6.01
CA GLN A 170 -7.48 7.10 -4.99
C GLN A 170 -7.67 5.87 -4.10
N PRO A 171 -6.58 5.36 -3.49
CA PRO A 171 -6.69 4.32 -2.47
C PRO A 171 -7.55 4.78 -1.29
N LEU A 172 -8.33 3.88 -0.74
CA LEU A 172 -9.24 4.13 0.37
C LEU A 172 -8.68 3.51 1.65
N ASP A 173 -8.35 4.34 2.62
CA ASP A 173 -8.00 3.86 3.98
C ASP A 173 -9.29 3.53 4.74
N ALA A 174 -9.47 2.25 5.03
CA ALA A 174 -10.62 1.72 5.76
C ALA A 174 -10.37 1.63 7.27
N SER A 175 -9.18 2.00 7.75
CA SER A 175 -8.75 1.74 9.14
C SER A 175 -9.67 2.41 10.16
N GLU A 176 -10.13 3.63 9.90
CA GLU A 176 -11.08 4.34 10.77
C GLU A 176 -12.45 3.66 10.79
N ALA A 177 -12.99 3.28 9.64
CA ALA A 177 -14.27 2.56 9.54
C ALA A 177 -14.24 1.21 10.27
N LEU A 178 -13.06 0.60 10.36
CA LEU A 178 -12.83 -0.69 11.01
C LEU A 178 -12.42 -0.56 12.49
N HIS A 179 -12.26 0.65 13.03
CA HIS A 179 -11.80 0.88 14.41
C HIS A 179 -12.63 0.12 15.46
N GLY A 180 -13.93 -0.02 15.25
CA GLY A 180 -14.82 -0.76 16.14
C GLY A 180 -14.54 -2.27 16.25
N LEU A 181 -13.59 -2.83 15.47
CA LEU A 181 -13.12 -4.21 15.57
C LEU A 181 -11.91 -4.36 16.50
N LEU A 182 -11.24 -3.28 16.88
CA LEU A 182 -10.12 -3.34 17.80
C LEU A 182 -10.57 -3.86 19.17
N GLY A 183 -9.75 -4.67 19.81
CA GLY A 183 -10.04 -5.35 21.05
C GLY A 183 -10.95 -6.59 20.92
N LYS A 184 -11.47 -6.88 19.73
CA LYS A 184 -12.30 -8.05 19.43
C LYS A 184 -11.49 -9.18 18.81
N PRO A 185 -11.89 -10.45 18.98
CA PRO A 185 -11.28 -11.57 18.29
C PRO A 185 -11.58 -11.50 16.79
N TRP A 186 -10.67 -12.08 16.00
CA TRP A 186 -10.93 -12.33 14.59
C TRP A 186 -11.73 -13.62 14.44
N ASP A 187 -12.94 -13.51 13.98
CA ASP A 187 -13.87 -14.61 13.71
C ASP A 187 -14.69 -14.35 12.43
N ALA A 188 -15.62 -15.23 12.13
CA ALA A 188 -16.48 -15.10 10.95
C ALA A 188 -17.32 -13.80 10.96
N ALA A 189 -17.78 -13.37 12.15
CA ALA A 189 -18.57 -12.14 12.30
C ALA A 189 -17.70 -10.89 12.04
N ALA A 190 -16.49 -10.87 12.58
CA ALA A 190 -15.50 -9.80 12.30
C ALA A 190 -15.19 -9.73 10.81
N GLY A 191 -14.98 -10.88 10.16
CA GLY A 191 -14.74 -10.97 8.72
C GLY A 191 -15.92 -10.44 7.89
N ALA A 192 -17.14 -10.82 8.21
CA ALA A 192 -18.34 -10.30 7.56
C ALA A 192 -18.50 -8.78 7.77
N ARG A 193 -18.12 -8.28 8.94
CA ARG A 193 -18.15 -6.84 9.24
C ARG A 193 -17.13 -6.06 8.42
N VAL A 194 -15.90 -6.57 8.27
CA VAL A 194 -14.89 -5.97 7.38
C VAL A 194 -15.44 -5.91 5.95
N GLU A 195 -15.97 -7.02 5.43
CA GLU A 195 -16.50 -7.08 4.08
C GLU A 195 -17.63 -6.06 3.86
N SER A 196 -18.59 -5.98 4.79
CA SER A 196 -19.71 -5.04 4.69
C SER A 196 -19.24 -3.58 4.73
N LEU A 197 -18.41 -3.20 5.70
CA LEU A 197 -17.92 -1.83 5.85
C LEU A 197 -17.08 -1.38 4.65
N CYS A 198 -16.18 -2.25 4.17
CA CYS A 198 -15.32 -1.93 3.03
C CYS A 198 -16.08 -1.88 1.70
N ARG A 199 -17.19 -2.62 1.56
CA ARG A 199 -18.08 -2.53 0.41
C ARG A 199 -18.77 -1.16 0.31
N GLU A 200 -19.15 -0.59 1.44
CA GLU A 200 -19.86 0.69 1.50
C GLU A 200 -18.94 1.93 1.51
N LEU A 201 -17.64 1.72 1.73
CA LEU A 201 -16.66 2.81 1.84
C LEU A 201 -16.51 3.64 0.56
N PRO A 202 -16.43 3.05 -0.67
CA PRO A 202 -16.24 3.82 -1.89
C PRO A 202 -17.46 4.70 -2.22
N LYS A 203 -17.24 6.02 -2.27
CA LYS A 203 -18.27 7.00 -2.72
C LYS A 203 -18.35 7.06 -4.25
N THR A 204 -17.18 7.10 -4.89
CA THR A 204 -17.00 7.04 -6.34
C THR A 204 -16.26 5.76 -6.71
N LEU A 205 -16.61 5.17 -7.82
CA LEU A 205 -16.04 3.91 -8.27
C LEU A 205 -15.49 4.05 -9.70
N LEU A 206 -14.42 3.34 -9.95
CA LEU A 206 -13.92 3.16 -11.32
C LEU A 206 -14.87 2.24 -12.09
N ASP A 207 -15.02 2.55 -13.38
CA ASP A 207 -15.76 1.74 -14.35
C ASP A 207 -14.92 1.68 -15.62
N ASP A 208 -14.30 0.55 -15.88
CA ASP A 208 -13.37 0.35 -16.99
C ASP A 208 -13.30 -1.13 -17.40
N GLN A 209 -12.43 -1.44 -18.37
CA GLN A 209 -12.23 -2.79 -18.90
C GLN A 209 -11.73 -3.81 -17.84
N GLN A 210 -11.21 -3.35 -16.68
CA GLN A 210 -10.74 -4.22 -15.61
C GLN A 210 -11.84 -4.61 -14.63
N GLY A 211 -13.02 -3.94 -14.71
CA GLY A 211 -14.18 -4.24 -13.89
C GLY A 211 -15.16 -3.07 -13.84
N ASP A 212 -16.44 -3.36 -13.86
CA ASP A 212 -17.49 -2.36 -13.70
C ASP A 212 -17.63 -1.89 -12.25
N ALA A 213 -18.31 -0.75 -12.04
CA ALA A 213 -18.48 -0.13 -10.74
C ALA A 213 -19.19 -1.03 -9.72
N THR A 214 -20.20 -1.81 -10.17
CA THR A 214 -20.97 -2.70 -9.28
C THR A 214 -20.09 -3.84 -8.77
N TRP A 215 -19.33 -4.45 -9.67
CA TRP A 215 -18.37 -5.51 -9.33
C TRP A 215 -17.27 -4.98 -8.39
N ARG A 216 -16.68 -3.80 -8.70
CA ARG A 216 -15.64 -3.20 -7.85
C ARG A 216 -16.14 -2.90 -6.43
N ARG A 217 -17.38 -2.42 -6.29
CA ARG A 217 -18.01 -2.24 -4.98
C ARG A 217 -18.06 -3.55 -4.19
N ALA A 218 -18.51 -4.62 -4.81
CA ALA A 218 -18.55 -5.92 -4.16
C ALA A 218 -17.14 -6.42 -3.81
N MET A 219 -16.20 -6.28 -4.72
CA MET A 219 -14.82 -6.77 -4.55
C MET A 219 -14.03 -5.96 -3.52
N ALA A 220 -14.32 -4.68 -3.31
CA ALA A 220 -13.70 -3.88 -2.25
C ALA A 220 -13.85 -4.58 -0.87
N GLY A 221 -15.04 -5.07 -0.55
CA GLY A 221 -15.27 -5.86 0.67
C GLY A 221 -14.53 -7.20 0.67
N VAL A 222 -14.60 -7.92 -0.45
CA VAL A 222 -14.01 -9.27 -0.57
C VAL A 222 -12.49 -9.23 -0.41
N VAL A 223 -11.78 -8.31 -1.12
CA VAL A 223 -10.31 -8.23 -1.02
C VAL A 223 -9.87 -7.76 0.35
N ALA A 224 -10.59 -6.81 0.96
CA ALA A 224 -10.31 -6.35 2.31
C ALA A 224 -10.43 -7.49 3.34
N ARG A 225 -11.53 -8.24 3.32
CA ARG A 225 -11.71 -9.41 4.21
C ARG A 225 -10.62 -10.45 4.01
N ARG A 226 -10.29 -10.80 2.75
CA ARG A 226 -9.23 -11.77 2.46
C ARG A 226 -7.87 -11.29 2.95
N ALA A 227 -7.52 -10.03 2.71
CA ALA A 227 -6.27 -9.44 3.18
C ALA A 227 -6.17 -9.48 4.72
N VAL A 228 -7.23 -9.10 5.43
CA VAL A 228 -7.23 -9.17 6.91
C VAL A 228 -7.13 -10.62 7.38
N GLN A 229 -7.87 -11.55 6.79
CA GLN A 229 -7.81 -12.97 7.14
C GLN A 229 -6.39 -13.53 6.98
N ALA A 230 -5.73 -13.22 5.86
CA ALA A 230 -4.36 -13.67 5.61
C ALA A 230 -3.35 -12.99 6.55
N ALA A 231 -3.52 -11.69 6.84
CA ALA A 231 -2.68 -10.97 7.78
C ALA A 231 -2.80 -11.52 9.22
N VAL A 232 -4.01 -11.82 9.67
CA VAL A 232 -4.25 -12.48 10.99
C VAL A 232 -3.57 -13.85 11.04
N ALA A 233 -3.73 -14.68 10.00
CA ALA A 233 -3.08 -15.97 9.94
C ALA A 233 -1.55 -15.86 9.96
N ASN A 234 -0.97 -14.80 9.37
CA ASN A 234 0.45 -14.51 9.43
C ASN A 234 0.87 -14.08 10.85
N ALA A 235 0.15 -13.15 11.49
CA ALA A 235 0.42 -12.74 12.86
C ALA A 235 0.39 -13.91 13.86
N GLN A 236 -0.55 -14.83 13.71
CA GLN A 236 -0.65 -16.03 14.55
C GLN A 236 0.52 -17.01 14.38
N ARG A 237 1.16 -17.03 13.21
CA ARG A 237 2.35 -17.87 12.95
C ARG A 237 3.62 -17.30 13.55
N THR A 238 3.75 -15.98 13.54
CA THR A 238 4.92 -15.28 14.07
C THR A 238 4.95 -15.28 15.62
N ASN A 239 3.78 -15.40 16.25
CA ASN A 239 3.62 -15.41 17.72
C ASN A 239 3.67 -16.81 18.33
N LYS A 240 3.99 -17.87 17.55
CA LYS A 240 4.24 -19.24 18.03
C LYS A 240 5.73 -19.54 18.05
#